data_d7b355d2a2f55ccdab5b6140290fa91a
#
_entry.id   d7b355d2a2f55ccdab5b6140290fa91a
#
_cell.length_a   1.000
_cell.length_b   1.000
_cell.length_c   1.000
_cell.angle_alpha   90.00
_cell.angle_beta   90.00
_cell.angle_gamma   90.00
#
_symmetry.space_group_name_H-M   'P 1'
#
loop_
_entity.id
_entity.type
_entity.pdbx_description
1 polymer ?
#
loop_
_entity_poly.entity_id
_entity_poly.type
_entity_poly.pdbx_seq_one_letter_code
_entity_poly.pdbx_strand_id
1 'polypeptide(L)'
;MIRFRTLPVVLLFSMVSSALAANPELSSGGLEQRINFWKKVYTQYGENDLIIHDLFHVNLIYGVASDDNVNSQVAAVRATLREMRAALDTPEAFSPEAKQIAESIAAQGLQLTDALLADLLDNVHTQRGIKERFRDGIVRSGRHVEGFRETLKQAGVPEELALLPLVESSFENARSKAGAVGIWQFTRGTGRLYLKINNKVDERLDPSKAASAAARLLRDNYDALGSWPLAITAYNHGRGGMQRAQQAHGSDLSTIIKDYRGPVFGYASMNFYSEFLAAVEVYGTYANYFGELVLEKPNSTPVKVAAAAKAPTTSTPSKAKTTTAASKYQVKKGDTLWEVAQRFGTSIRSLMELNKLNESAIYAGQILLVK
;
A
#
# COMPACT_ATOMS: atom_id res chain seq x y z
N MET A 1 64.76 8.45 -25.66
CA MET A 1 63.84 8.93 -24.62
C MET A 1 62.50 9.17 -25.29
N ILE A 2 61.59 8.19 -25.23
CA ILE A 2 60.26 8.27 -25.83
C ILE A 2 59.31 8.58 -24.66
N ARG A 3 58.68 9.78 -24.67
CA ARG A 3 57.70 10.20 -23.69
C ARG A 3 56.30 9.66 -24.10
N PHE A 4 55.79 8.70 -23.37
CA PHE A 4 54.38 8.32 -23.45
C PHE A 4 53.51 9.39 -22.79
N ARG A 5 52.68 10.05 -23.60
CA ARG A 5 51.57 10.89 -23.14
C ARG A 5 50.38 9.96 -22.79
N THR A 6 50.10 9.83 -21.52
CA THR A 6 48.86 9.24 -21.06
C THR A 6 47.72 10.25 -21.29
N LEU A 7 46.80 9.96 -22.22
CA LEU A 7 45.52 10.63 -22.32
C LEU A 7 44.63 10.17 -21.12
N PRO A 8 43.98 11.10 -20.42
CA PRO A 8 42.95 10.70 -19.45
C PRO A 8 41.73 10.20 -20.24
N VAL A 9 41.34 8.95 -19.96
CA VAL A 9 40.02 8.43 -20.34
C VAL A 9 39.00 9.18 -19.49
N VAL A 10 38.38 10.22 -20.10
CA VAL A 10 37.18 10.83 -19.55
C VAL A 10 36.05 9.84 -19.77
N LEU A 11 35.74 9.04 -18.77
CA LEU A 11 34.47 8.33 -18.69
C LEU A 11 33.37 9.41 -18.59
N LEU A 12 32.73 9.68 -19.75
CA LEU A 12 31.45 10.35 -19.76
C LEU A 12 30.45 9.44 -19.02
N PHE A 13 30.31 9.63 -17.70
CA PHE A 13 29.11 9.25 -16.98
C PHE A 13 27.99 10.12 -17.55
N SER A 14 27.25 9.57 -18.52
CA SER A 14 25.95 10.11 -18.84
C SER A 14 25.11 10.03 -17.56
N MET A 15 25.01 11.15 -16.85
CA MET A 15 23.96 11.36 -15.88
C MET A 15 22.64 11.19 -16.63
N VAL A 16 22.06 9.99 -16.57
CA VAL A 16 20.64 9.80 -16.76
C VAL A 16 19.98 10.33 -15.47
N SER A 17 20.11 11.63 -15.26
CA SER A 17 19.19 12.38 -14.44
C SER A 17 17.93 12.62 -15.29
N SER A 18 17.27 11.54 -15.67
CA SER A 18 15.86 11.63 -15.96
C SER A 18 15.19 11.83 -14.60
N ALA A 19 15.10 13.09 -14.14
CA ALA A 19 13.96 13.47 -13.36
C ALA A 19 12.78 12.84 -14.11
N LEU A 20 12.10 11.83 -13.53
CA LEU A 20 10.78 11.41 -14.00
C LEU A 20 10.00 12.70 -14.06
N ALA A 21 9.78 13.23 -15.28
CA ALA A 21 8.94 14.39 -15.47
C ALA A 21 7.62 14.00 -14.84
N ALA A 22 7.21 14.70 -13.78
CA ALA A 22 6.04 14.33 -13.01
C ALA A 22 4.89 14.19 -13.98
N ASN A 23 4.40 12.97 -14.18
CA ASN A 23 3.26 12.72 -15.03
C ASN A 23 2.07 13.44 -14.38
N PRO A 24 1.50 14.48 -15.01
CA PRO A 24 0.45 15.29 -14.39
C PRO A 24 -0.81 14.47 -14.04
N GLU A 25 -0.97 13.29 -14.65
CA GLU A 25 -2.05 12.36 -14.33
C GLU A 25 -1.81 11.57 -13.02
N LEU A 26 -0.57 11.61 -12.49
CA LEU A 26 -0.16 10.98 -11.22
C LEU A 26 0.13 12.05 -10.16
N SER A 27 -0.69 13.08 -10.07
CA SER A 27 -0.52 14.15 -9.10
C SER A 27 -0.75 13.69 -7.66
N SER A 28 -0.11 14.35 -6.70
CA SER A 28 -0.28 14.09 -5.26
C SER A 28 -1.70 14.37 -4.75
N GLY A 29 -2.41 15.31 -5.40
CA GLY A 29 -3.81 15.60 -5.12
C GLY A 29 -4.12 15.93 -3.64
N GLY A 30 -3.20 16.61 -2.93
CA GLY A 30 -3.37 16.92 -1.50
C GLY A 30 -2.95 15.79 -0.55
N LEU A 31 -2.24 14.77 -1.06
CA LEU A 31 -1.77 13.62 -0.28
C LEU A 31 -0.30 13.72 0.15
N GLU A 32 0.33 14.90 0.04
CA GLU A 32 1.76 15.12 0.29
C GLU A 32 2.18 14.64 1.68
N GLN A 33 1.35 14.84 2.70
CA GLN A 33 1.64 14.38 4.05
C GLN A 33 1.72 12.85 4.12
N ARG A 34 0.81 12.15 3.44
CA ARG A 34 0.83 10.67 3.36
C ARG A 34 2.03 10.17 2.58
N ILE A 35 2.35 10.79 1.45
CA ILE A 35 3.54 10.48 0.64
C ILE A 35 4.80 10.64 1.50
N ASN A 36 4.93 11.75 2.23
CA ASN A 36 6.09 12.00 3.11
C ASN A 36 6.19 10.98 4.25
N PHE A 37 5.07 10.54 4.82
CA PHE A 37 5.05 9.46 5.80
C PHE A 37 5.59 8.14 5.20
N TRP A 38 5.10 7.74 4.03
CA TRP A 38 5.55 6.50 3.39
C TRP A 38 7.00 6.57 2.91
N LYS A 39 7.49 7.74 2.50
CA LYS A 39 8.93 7.93 2.25
C LYS A 39 9.77 7.61 3.50
N LYS A 40 9.33 8.03 4.70
CA LYS A 40 10.02 7.68 5.95
C LYS A 40 9.94 6.17 6.23
N VAL A 41 8.79 5.54 6.01
CA VAL A 41 8.62 4.08 6.16
C VAL A 41 9.60 3.31 5.26
N TYR A 42 9.86 3.80 4.05
CA TYR A 42 10.76 3.18 3.06
C TYR A 42 12.23 3.51 3.27
N THR A 43 12.58 4.62 3.94
CA THR A 43 13.96 5.12 3.97
C THR A 43 14.56 5.30 5.35
N GLN A 44 13.74 5.45 6.38
CA GLN A 44 14.21 5.76 7.74
C GLN A 44 13.98 4.61 8.70
N TYR A 45 12.81 3.97 8.66
CA TYR A 45 12.40 2.96 9.63
C TYR A 45 12.67 1.55 9.11
N GLY A 46 13.44 0.77 9.88
CA GLY A 46 13.80 -0.61 9.58
C GLY A 46 12.70 -1.62 9.96
N GLU A 47 12.92 -2.89 9.64
CA GLU A 47 11.94 -3.96 9.88
C GLU A 47 11.67 -4.23 11.38
N ASN A 48 12.55 -3.77 12.27
CA ASN A 48 12.37 -3.86 13.71
C ASN A 48 11.64 -2.65 14.31
N ASP A 49 11.41 -1.61 13.52
CA ASP A 49 10.75 -0.38 13.97
C ASP A 49 9.25 -0.48 13.74
N LEU A 50 8.48 -0.23 14.79
CA LEU A 50 7.03 -0.06 14.76
C LEU A 50 6.69 1.39 15.04
N ILE A 51 6.31 2.12 14.01
CA ILE A 51 5.95 3.53 14.07
C ILE A 51 4.55 3.61 14.68
N ILE A 52 4.42 4.29 15.82
CA ILE A 52 3.12 4.57 16.44
C ILE A 52 2.66 5.93 15.93
N HIS A 53 1.54 5.97 15.22
CA HIS A 53 1.05 7.17 14.56
C HIS A 53 -0.48 7.20 14.51
N ASP A 54 -1.07 8.31 14.06
CA ASP A 54 -2.50 8.38 13.81
C ASP A 54 -2.89 7.77 12.46
N LEU A 55 -3.98 7.05 12.40
CA LEU A 55 -4.47 6.35 11.21
C LEU A 55 -4.85 7.29 10.07
N PHE A 56 -5.44 8.44 10.38
CA PHE A 56 -5.87 9.44 9.38
C PHE A 56 -4.84 10.53 9.18
N HIS A 57 -4.25 11.04 10.25
CA HIS A 57 -3.16 12.01 10.25
C HIS A 57 -1.82 11.29 10.31
N VAL A 58 -1.49 10.51 9.27
CA VAL A 58 -0.36 9.55 9.30
C VAL A 58 0.99 10.18 9.67
N ASN A 59 1.20 11.48 9.40
CA ASN A 59 2.40 12.20 9.81
C ASN A 59 2.40 12.61 11.29
N LEU A 60 1.29 12.44 12.01
CA LEU A 60 1.25 12.60 13.46
C LEU A 60 1.83 11.33 14.08
N ILE A 61 3.17 11.31 14.18
CA ILE A 61 3.94 10.20 14.73
C ILE A 61 4.13 10.45 16.22
N TYR A 62 3.65 9.53 17.05
CA TYR A 62 3.74 9.58 18.50
C TYR A 62 5.05 9.00 19.03
N GLY A 63 5.66 8.07 18.30
CA GLY A 63 6.89 7.42 18.68
C GLY A 63 7.23 6.20 17.84
N VAL A 64 8.32 5.53 18.19
CA VAL A 64 8.76 4.29 17.56
C VAL A 64 8.96 3.24 18.65
N ALA A 65 8.50 2.04 18.39
CA ALA A 65 8.57 0.90 19.30
C ALA A 65 9.20 -0.32 18.60
N SER A 66 9.49 -1.36 19.37
CA SER A 66 9.82 -2.70 18.88
C SER A 66 8.67 -3.68 19.17
N ASP A 67 8.75 -4.90 18.63
CA ASP A 67 7.77 -5.96 18.91
C ASP A 67 7.61 -6.23 20.42
N ASP A 68 8.68 -6.08 21.20
CA ASP A 68 8.69 -6.37 22.63
C ASP A 68 7.94 -5.32 23.47
N ASN A 69 7.88 -4.08 23.01
CA ASN A 69 7.34 -2.96 23.82
C ASN A 69 6.18 -2.20 23.16
N VAL A 70 5.78 -2.53 21.93
CA VAL A 70 4.76 -1.76 21.18
C VAL A 70 3.44 -1.63 21.96
N ASN A 71 2.99 -2.69 22.62
CA ASN A 71 1.72 -2.64 23.37
C ASN A 71 1.78 -1.65 24.54
N SER A 72 2.90 -1.60 25.27
CA SER A 72 3.09 -0.66 26.37
C SER A 72 3.23 0.78 25.88
N GLN A 73 3.95 0.99 24.74
CA GLN A 73 4.09 2.32 24.13
C GLN A 73 2.75 2.84 23.59
N VAL A 74 1.96 2.02 22.92
CA VAL A 74 0.60 2.38 22.47
C VAL A 74 -0.29 2.74 23.67
N ALA A 75 -0.21 1.97 24.77
CA ALA A 75 -0.95 2.28 25.99
C ALA A 75 -0.52 3.63 26.60
N ALA A 76 0.78 3.93 26.61
CA ALA A 76 1.32 5.22 27.07
C ALA A 76 0.80 6.38 26.20
N VAL A 77 0.88 6.28 24.87
CA VAL A 77 0.34 7.29 23.95
C VAL A 77 -1.14 7.55 24.24
N ARG A 78 -1.95 6.49 24.38
CA ARG A 78 -3.36 6.66 24.71
C ARG A 78 -3.59 7.28 26.08
N ALA A 79 -2.73 7.01 27.07
CA ALA A 79 -2.80 7.65 28.38
C ALA A 79 -2.51 9.15 28.27
N THR A 80 -1.46 9.55 27.53
CA THR A 80 -1.13 10.95 27.26
C THR A 80 -2.26 11.68 26.53
N LEU A 81 -2.87 11.07 25.52
CA LEU A 81 -4.02 11.67 24.82
C LEU A 81 -5.24 11.86 25.73
N ARG A 82 -5.48 10.94 26.69
CA ARG A 82 -6.55 11.12 27.70
C ARG A 82 -6.21 12.23 28.69
N GLU A 83 -4.95 12.33 29.13
CA GLU A 83 -4.46 13.44 29.94
C GLU A 83 -4.73 14.78 29.25
N MET A 84 -4.31 14.92 27.97
CA MET A 84 -4.54 16.12 27.17
C MET A 84 -6.02 16.48 27.10
N ARG A 85 -6.87 15.47 26.89
CA ARG A 85 -8.31 15.68 26.82
C ARG A 85 -8.90 16.14 28.15
N ALA A 86 -8.44 15.58 29.27
CA ALA A 86 -8.91 15.95 30.61
C ALA A 86 -8.42 17.33 31.05
N ALA A 87 -7.27 17.80 30.56
CA ALA A 87 -6.66 19.09 30.90
C ALA A 87 -6.69 20.07 29.71
N LEU A 88 -7.67 19.94 28.80
CA LEU A 88 -7.73 20.74 27.57
C LEU A 88 -7.84 22.25 27.83
N ASP A 89 -8.52 22.66 28.90
CA ASP A 89 -8.69 24.05 29.30
C ASP A 89 -7.45 24.64 30.00
N THR A 90 -6.45 23.81 30.33
CA THR A 90 -5.19 24.18 31.01
C THR A 90 -3.99 23.55 30.32
N PRO A 91 -3.71 23.85 29.01
CA PRO A 91 -2.63 23.20 28.25
C PRO A 91 -1.22 23.43 28.82
N GLU A 92 -1.05 24.48 29.63
CA GLU A 92 0.19 24.78 30.36
C GLU A 92 0.56 23.67 31.38
N ALA A 93 -0.45 22.96 31.88
CA ALA A 93 -0.30 21.85 32.82
C ALA A 93 0.04 20.52 32.14
N PHE A 94 0.09 20.45 30.82
CA PHE A 94 0.43 19.24 30.10
C PHE A 94 1.79 18.71 30.50
N SER A 95 1.90 17.37 30.58
CA SER A 95 3.19 16.67 30.70
C SER A 95 4.12 17.00 29.51
N PRO A 96 5.44 16.77 29.61
CA PRO A 96 6.36 16.96 28.49
C PRO A 96 5.93 16.21 27.24
N GLU A 97 5.47 14.99 27.38
CA GLU A 97 4.98 14.13 26.30
C GLU A 97 3.70 14.70 25.65
N ALA A 98 2.76 15.20 26.47
CA ALA A 98 1.55 15.86 26.00
C ALA A 98 1.85 17.15 25.24
N LYS A 99 2.81 17.96 25.70
CA LYS A 99 3.28 19.16 25.01
C LYS A 99 3.88 18.82 23.64
N GLN A 100 4.72 17.79 23.56
CA GLN A 100 5.30 17.33 22.28
C GLN A 100 4.22 16.89 21.29
N ILE A 101 3.19 16.19 21.75
CA ILE A 101 2.05 15.80 20.90
C ILE A 101 1.27 17.04 20.45
N ALA A 102 1.01 17.98 21.35
CA ALA A 102 0.31 19.24 21.03
C ALA A 102 1.07 20.07 19.99
N GLU A 103 2.39 20.19 20.13
CA GLU A 103 3.26 20.82 19.12
C GLU A 103 3.18 20.12 17.76
N SER A 104 3.18 18.79 17.76
CA SER A 104 3.07 17.98 16.54
C SER A 104 1.69 18.17 15.86
N ILE A 105 0.61 18.30 16.63
CA ILE A 105 -0.73 18.61 16.15
C ILE A 105 -0.75 20.00 15.51
N ALA A 106 -0.22 21.02 16.21
CA ALA A 106 -0.13 22.38 15.72
C ALA A 106 0.72 22.52 14.44
N ALA A 107 1.83 21.79 14.35
CA ALA A 107 2.71 21.74 13.18
C ALA A 107 2.01 21.19 11.92
N GLN A 108 0.93 20.43 12.07
CA GLN A 108 0.09 19.96 10.97
C GLN A 108 -1.10 20.88 10.66
N GLY A 109 -1.17 22.05 11.31
CA GLY A 109 -2.25 23.01 11.13
C GLY A 109 -3.58 22.55 11.77
N LEU A 110 -3.54 21.53 12.63
CA LEU A 110 -4.71 21.03 13.35
C LEU A 110 -4.95 21.86 14.62
N GLN A 111 -6.21 22.11 14.93
CA GLN A 111 -6.59 22.77 16.17
C GLN A 111 -6.83 21.73 17.27
N LEU A 112 -6.23 21.94 18.44
CA LEU A 112 -6.42 21.09 19.59
C LEU A 112 -7.84 21.29 20.17
N THR A 113 -8.69 20.28 19.98
CA THR A 113 -10.09 20.26 20.45
C THR A 113 -10.42 18.93 21.11
N ASP A 114 -11.50 18.89 21.92
CA ASP A 114 -11.96 17.63 22.52
C ASP A 114 -12.34 16.60 21.45
N ALA A 115 -12.98 17.02 20.38
CA ALA A 115 -13.35 16.15 19.24
C ALA A 115 -12.11 15.55 18.56
N LEU A 116 -11.08 16.38 18.27
CA LEU A 116 -9.83 15.87 17.71
C LEU A 116 -9.17 14.85 18.63
N LEU A 117 -9.06 15.16 19.93
CA LEU A 117 -8.41 14.25 20.89
C LEU A 117 -9.19 12.94 21.05
N ALA A 118 -10.52 12.97 20.95
CA ALA A 118 -11.35 11.76 20.92
C ALA A 118 -11.04 10.92 19.69
N ASP A 119 -10.99 11.53 18.51
CA ASP A 119 -10.66 10.85 17.25
C ASP A 119 -9.23 10.26 17.30
N LEU A 120 -8.23 11.01 17.77
CA LEU A 120 -6.85 10.55 17.90
C LEU A 120 -6.75 9.33 18.86
N LEU A 121 -7.50 9.31 19.95
CA LEU A 121 -7.54 8.17 20.88
C LEU A 121 -7.99 6.87 20.22
N ASP A 122 -8.99 6.96 19.33
CA ASP A 122 -9.54 5.81 18.64
C ASP A 122 -8.66 5.36 17.47
N ASN A 123 -7.87 6.29 16.92
CA ASN A 123 -7.11 6.09 15.69
C ASN A 123 -5.60 5.85 15.89
N VAL A 124 -5.13 5.59 17.11
CA VAL A 124 -3.75 5.18 17.35
C VAL A 124 -3.46 3.88 16.61
N HIS A 125 -2.57 3.94 15.65
CA HIS A 125 -2.20 2.87 14.73
C HIS A 125 -0.70 2.58 14.79
N THR A 126 -0.28 1.41 14.28
CA THR A 126 1.13 1.03 14.19
C THR A 126 1.49 0.61 12.78
N GLN A 127 2.57 1.15 12.23
CA GLN A 127 3.13 0.79 10.94
C GLN A 127 4.55 0.27 11.12
N ARG A 128 4.82 -0.92 10.59
CA ARG A 128 6.20 -1.44 10.56
C ARG A 128 7.02 -0.73 9.49
N GLY A 129 8.25 -0.34 9.82
CA GLY A 129 9.24 0.11 8.86
C GLY A 129 9.64 -1.04 7.92
N ILE A 130 10.03 -0.71 6.69
CA ILE A 130 10.45 -1.71 5.69
C ILE A 130 11.66 -1.26 4.88
N LYS A 131 12.51 -0.41 5.48
CA LYS A 131 13.68 0.19 4.82
C LYS A 131 14.56 -0.83 4.10
N GLU A 132 14.92 -1.92 4.79
CA GLU A 132 15.79 -2.95 4.25
C GLU A 132 15.12 -3.68 3.10
N ARG A 133 13.88 -4.09 3.28
CA ARG A 133 13.09 -4.78 2.27
C ARG A 133 12.84 -3.92 1.03
N PHE A 134 12.60 -2.61 1.23
CA PHE A 134 12.40 -1.66 0.14
C PHE A 134 13.68 -1.46 -0.67
N ARG A 135 14.83 -1.25 0.00
CA ARG A 135 16.15 -1.20 -0.62
C ARG A 135 16.41 -2.45 -1.49
N ASP A 136 16.19 -3.63 -0.91
CA ASP A 136 16.41 -4.90 -1.60
C ASP A 136 15.42 -5.07 -2.77
N GLY A 137 14.22 -4.50 -2.65
CA GLY A 137 13.25 -4.39 -3.73
C GLY A 137 13.76 -3.56 -4.90
N ILE A 138 14.42 -2.43 -4.64
CA ILE A 138 15.10 -1.62 -5.67
C ILE A 138 16.17 -2.46 -6.38
N VAL A 139 16.99 -3.20 -5.63
CA VAL A 139 18.01 -4.08 -6.23
C VAL A 139 17.38 -5.12 -7.16
N ARG A 140 16.33 -5.82 -6.70
CA ARG A 140 15.60 -6.83 -7.48
C ARG A 140 14.89 -6.26 -8.71
N SER A 141 14.43 -5.01 -8.62
CA SER A 141 13.70 -4.33 -9.72
C SER A 141 14.48 -4.28 -11.03
N GLY A 142 15.81 -4.20 -10.95
CA GLY A 142 16.69 -4.15 -12.12
C GLY A 142 16.51 -5.30 -13.11
N ARG A 143 15.97 -6.44 -12.67
CA ARG A 143 15.62 -7.56 -13.56
C ARG A 143 14.40 -7.28 -14.43
N HIS A 144 13.49 -6.42 -13.99
CA HIS A 144 12.11 -6.44 -14.47
C HIS A 144 11.60 -5.08 -14.95
N VAL A 145 12.03 -3.97 -14.35
CA VAL A 145 11.41 -2.65 -14.53
C VAL A 145 11.33 -2.24 -15.98
N GLU A 146 12.39 -2.39 -16.75
CA GLU A 146 12.39 -1.95 -18.17
C GLU A 146 11.38 -2.77 -19.01
N GLY A 147 11.33 -4.08 -18.81
CA GLY A 147 10.34 -4.92 -19.50
C GLY A 147 8.91 -4.61 -19.06
N PHE A 148 8.72 -4.23 -17.79
CA PHE A 148 7.41 -3.83 -17.28
C PHE A 148 6.98 -2.47 -17.84
N ARG A 149 7.87 -1.48 -17.90
CA ARG A 149 7.62 -0.17 -18.53
C ARG A 149 7.14 -0.33 -19.96
N GLU A 150 7.85 -1.10 -20.76
CA GLU A 150 7.45 -1.34 -22.13
C GLU A 150 6.08 -2.02 -22.24
N THR A 151 5.79 -3.00 -21.38
CA THR A 151 4.50 -3.69 -21.34
C THR A 151 3.35 -2.74 -20.97
N LEU A 152 3.55 -1.86 -19.99
CA LEU A 152 2.55 -0.88 -19.55
C LEU A 152 2.32 0.18 -20.61
N LYS A 153 3.39 0.73 -21.21
CA LYS A 153 3.32 1.70 -22.29
C LYS A 153 2.54 1.19 -23.49
N GLN A 154 2.76 -0.07 -23.90
CA GLN A 154 2.00 -0.70 -24.98
C GLN A 154 0.50 -0.84 -24.67
N ALA A 155 0.14 -0.91 -23.40
CA ALA A 155 -1.25 -0.96 -22.94
C ALA A 155 -1.86 0.44 -22.70
N GLY A 156 -1.14 1.54 -22.94
CA GLY A 156 -1.59 2.90 -22.66
C GLY A 156 -1.73 3.18 -21.16
N VAL A 157 -0.86 2.55 -20.35
CA VAL A 157 -0.79 2.71 -18.90
C VAL A 157 0.50 3.47 -18.57
N PRO A 158 0.48 4.44 -17.63
CA PRO A 158 1.68 5.17 -17.22
C PRO A 158 2.83 4.22 -16.86
N GLU A 159 4.01 4.46 -17.41
CA GLU A 159 5.17 3.58 -17.24
C GLU A 159 5.71 3.56 -15.82
N GLU A 160 5.41 4.59 -15.03
CA GLU A 160 5.73 4.67 -13.60
C GLU A 160 5.13 3.51 -12.81
N LEU A 161 3.97 3.00 -13.27
CA LEU A 161 3.29 1.85 -12.64
C LEU A 161 4.09 0.54 -12.74
N ALA A 162 5.19 0.51 -13.51
CA ALA A 162 6.19 -0.55 -13.45
C ALA A 162 6.84 -0.68 -12.06
N LEU A 163 6.73 0.36 -11.22
CA LEU A 163 7.24 0.38 -9.84
C LEU A 163 6.20 -0.07 -8.80
N LEU A 164 4.94 -0.33 -9.19
CA LEU A 164 3.91 -0.82 -8.29
C LEU A 164 4.33 -2.10 -7.51
N PRO A 165 5.12 -3.02 -8.08
CA PRO A 165 5.67 -4.14 -7.35
C PRO A 165 6.58 -3.81 -6.16
N LEU A 166 7.12 -2.58 -6.05
CA LEU A 166 7.81 -2.15 -4.82
C LEU A 166 6.86 -2.15 -3.62
N VAL A 167 5.63 -1.70 -3.84
CA VAL A 167 4.57 -1.67 -2.82
C VAL A 167 4.02 -3.08 -2.57
N GLU A 168 3.73 -3.82 -3.62
CA GLU A 168 3.04 -5.10 -3.53
C GLU A 168 3.90 -6.23 -2.93
N SER A 169 5.17 -6.31 -3.33
CA SER A 169 6.02 -7.43 -2.97
C SER A 169 7.49 -7.08 -2.76
N SER A 170 7.87 -5.82 -2.95
CA SER A 170 9.28 -5.42 -3.09
C SER A 170 9.98 -6.24 -4.19
N PHE A 171 9.31 -6.51 -5.30
CA PHE A 171 9.76 -7.36 -6.41
C PHE A 171 10.08 -8.81 -6.03
N GLU A 172 9.55 -9.30 -4.93
CA GLU A 172 9.64 -10.72 -4.60
C GLU A 172 8.55 -11.54 -5.30
N ASN A 173 8.95 -12.68 -5.87
CA ASN A 173 7.98 -13.64 -6.42
C ASN A 173 7.39 -14.48 -5.29
N ALA A 174 6.68 -13.84 -4.38
CA ALA A 174 6.22 -14.37 -3.11
C ALA A 174 4.72 -14.73 -3.10
N ARG A 175 4.33 -15.43 -2.05
CA ARG A 175 2.92 -15.71 -1.74
C ARG A 175 2.56 -15.02 -0.43
N SER A 176 1.54 -14.16 -0.44
CA SER A 176 1.06 -13.48 0.77
C SER A 176 0.23 -14.43 1.65
N LYS A 177 0.05 -14.06 2.90
CA LYS A 177 -0.86 -14.77 3.84
C LYS A 177 -2.32 -14.76 3.33
N ALA A 178 -2.72 -13.72 2.62
CA ALA A 178 -4.05 -13.59 2.02
C ALA A 178 -4.21 -14.35 0.69
N GLY A 179 -3.16 -15.05 0.22
CA GLY A 179 -3.21 -15.87 -0.99
C GLY A 179 -2.96 -15.13 -2.29
N ALA A 180 -2.53 -13.86 -2.23
CA ALA A 180 -1.99 -13.16 -3.39
C ALA A 180 -0.62 -13.74 -3.77
N VAL A 181 -0.27 -13.74 -5.06
CA VAL A 181 0.89 -14.48 -5.58
C VAL A 181 1.63 -13.68 -6.62
N GLY A 182 2.95 -13.85 -6.61
CA GLY A 182 3.86 -13.29 -7.61
C GLY A 182 4.31 -11.88 -7.31
N ILE A 183 5.13 -11.32 -8.17
CA ILE A 183 5.66 -9.95 -8.06
C ILE A 183 4.53 -8.92 -8.00
N TRP A 184 3.45 -9.15 -8.74
CA TRP A 184 2.28 -8.28 -8.86
C TRP A 184 1.14 -8.60 -7.88
N GLN A 185 1.33 -9.55 -6.99
CA GLN A 185 0.41 -9.94 -5.92
C GLN A 185 -1.06 -10.14 -6.37
N PHE A 186 -1.26 -10.79 -7.50
CA PHE A 186 -2.62 -11.16 -7.91
C PHE A 186 -3.28 -12.13 -6.95
N THR A 187 -4.48 -11.81 -6.50
CA THR A 187 -5.36 -12.80 -5.87
C THR A 187 -5.79 -13.87 -6.88
N ARG A 188 -6.23 -15.04 -6.43
CA ARG A 188 -6.69 -16.07 -7.34
C ARG A 188 -7.94 -15.64 -8.13
N GLY A 189 -8.85 -14.88 -7.51
CA GLY A 189 -10.06 -14.39 -8.15
C GLY A 189 -9.77 -13.41 -9.27
N THR A 190 -9.06 -12.32 -8.95
CA THR A 190 -8.65 -11.31 -9.94
C THR A 190 -7.75 -11.90 -11.01
N GLY A 191 -6.77 -12.74 -10.60
CA GLY A 191 -5.84 -13.35 -11.53
C GLY A 191 -6.51 -14.19 -12.61
N ARG A 192 -7.57 -14.95 -12.30
CA ARG A 192 -8.31 -15.75 -13.29
C ARG A 192 -8.99 -14.96 -14.41
N LEU A 193 -9.18 -13.67 -14.21
CA LEU A 193 -9.75 -12.80 -15.26
C LEU A 193 -8.73 -12.50 -16.37
N TYR A 194 -7.43 -12.59 -16.05
CA TYR A 194 -6.35 -12.14 -16.93
C TYR A 194 -5.29 -13.22 -17.19
N LEU A 195 -5.19 -14.26 -16.34
CA LEU A 195 -4.11 -15.24 -16.29
C LEU A 195 -4.66 -16.66 -16.24
N LYS A 196 -3.89 -17.60 -16.76
CA LYS A 196 -4.19 -19.03 -16.65
C LYS A 196 -3.76 -19.54 -15.27
N ILE A 197 -4.74 -19.94 -14.46
CA ILE A 197 -4.53 -20.44 -13.10
C ILE A 197 -5.31 -21.75 -12.94
N ASN A 198 -4.58 -22.86 -12.91
CA ASN A 198 -5.12 -24.21 -12.68
C ASN A 198 -4.14 -25.06 -11.86
N ASN A 199 -4.38 -26.35 -11.73
CA ASN A 199 -3.57 -27.26 -10.92
C ASN A 199 -2.15 -27.51 -11.51
N LYS A 200 -1.92 -27.21 -12.79
CA LYS A 200 -0.65 -27.43 -13.48
C LYS A 200 0.12 -26.12 -13.74
N VAL A 201 -0.59 -25.00 -13.86
CA VAL A 201 -0.02 -23.70 -14.25
C VAL A 201 -0.62 -22.60 -13.38
N ASP A 202 0.25 -21.78 -12.84
CA ASP A 202 -0.11 -20.54 -12.13
C ASP A 202 0.71 -19.38 -12.72
N GLU A 203 0.15 -18.69 -13.73
CA GLU A 203 0.83 -17.62 -14.46
C GLU A 203 1.04 -16.35 -13.62
N ARG A 204 0.50 -16.27 -12.40
CA ARG A 204 0.83 -15.21 -11.44
C ARG A 204 2.30 -15.23 -11.02
N LEU A 205 2.94 -16.40 -11.12
CA LEU A 205 4.36 -16.61 -10.82
C LEU A 205 5.28 -16.24 -11.98
N ASP A 206 4.74 -16.00 -13.16
CA ASP A 206 5.48 -15.52 -14.34
C ASP A 206 5.48 -13.98 -14.35
N PRO A 207 6.61 -13.31 -14.10
CA PRO A 207 6.65 -11.86 -13.96
C PRO A 207 6.14 -11.12 -15.20
N SER A 208 6.45 -11.60 -16.40
CA SER A 208 6.07 -10.94 -17.65
C SER A 208 4.59 -11.10 -17.97
N LYS A 209 4.04 -12.30 -17.74
CA LYS A 209 2.59 -12.53 -17.91
C LYS A 209 1.80 -11.77 -16.87
N ALA A 210 2.27 -11.74 -15.63
CA ALA A 210 1.66 -10.97 -14.56
C ALA A 210 1.72 -9.46 -14.84
N ALA A 211 2.81 -8.93 -15.42
CA ALA A 211 2.88 -7.54 -15.85
C ALA A 211 1.84 -7.21 -16.94
N SER A 212 1.71 -8.08 -17.95
CA SER A 212 0.68 -7.92 -19.00
C SER A 212 -0.75 -7.99 -18.43
N ALA A 213 -0.97 -8.80 -17.41
CA ALA A 213 -2.24 -8.86 -16.69
C ALA A 213 -2.51 -7.61 -15.85
N ALA A 214 -1.48 -7.11 -15.15
CA ALA A 214 -1.56 -5.88 -14.37
C ALA A 214 -1.86 -4.66 -15.25
N ALA A 215 -1.20 -4.56 -16.40
CA ALA A 215 -1.45 -3.50 -17.38
C ALA A 215 -2.94 -3.48 -17.80
N ARG A 216 -3.51 -4.64 -18.12
CA ARG A 216 -4.94 -4.74 -18.48
C ARG A 216 -5.86 -4.40 -17.31
N LEU A 217 -5.58 -4.90 -16.11
CA LEU A 217 -6.37 -4.59 -14.91
C LEU A 217 -6.36 -3.09 -14.61
N LEU A 218 -5.19 -2.45 -14.67
CA LEU A 218 -5.03 -1.01 -14.44
C LEU A 218 -5.75 -0.19 -15.51
N ARG A 219 -5.68 -0.61 -16.78
CA ARG A 219 -6.42 0.03 -17.88
C ARG A 219 -7.91 -0.10 -17.67
N ASP A 220 -8.42 -1.30 -17.38
CA ASP A 220 -9.83 -1.54 -17.08
C ASP A 220 -10.34 -0.72 -15.89
N ASN A 221 -9.49 -0.52 -14.87
CA ASN A 221 -9.83 0.33 -13.73
C ASN A 221 -9.90 1.80 -14.14
N TYR A 222 -8.94 2.27 -14.94
CA TYR A 222 -8.95 3.64 -15.45
C TYR A 222 -10.18 3.92 -16.34
N ASP A 223 -10.47 3.02 -17.26
CA ASP A 223 -11.65 3.15 -18.15
C ASP A 223 -12.98 3.23 -17.37
N ALA A 224 -13.03 2.59 -16.21
CA ALA A 224 -14.21 2.58 -15.36
C ALA A 224 -14.30 3.76 -14.37
N LEU A 225 -13.17 4.38 -14.01
CA LEU A 225 -13.08 5.38 -12.94
C LEU A 225 -12.63 6.77 -13.44
N GLY A 226 -12.04 6.83 -14.65
CA GLY A 226 -11.61 8.08 -15.29
C GLY A 226 -10.44 8.81 -14.61
N SER A 227 -9.76 8.17 -13.67
CA SER A 227 -8.70 8.79 -12.86
C SER A 227 -7.66 7.76 -12.45
N TRP A 228 -6.36 8.05 -12.67
CA TRP A 228 -5.28 7.17 -12.26
C TRP A 228 -5.18 7.00 -10.74
N PRO A 229 -5.28 8.05 -9.91
CA PRO A 229 -5.37 7.87 -8.46
C PRO A 229 -6.42 6.86 -8.02
N LEU A 230 -7.61 6.92 -8.60
CA LEU A 230 -8.69 5.97 -8.31
C LEU A 230 -8.41 4.59 -8.89
N ALA A 231 -7.88 4.51 -10.12
CA ALA A 231 -7.56 3.24 -10.78
C ALA A 231 -6.46 2.46 -10.04
N ILE A 232 -5.45 3.15 -9.55
CA ILE A 232 -4.36 2.58 -8.74
C ILE A 232 -4.91 2.13 -7.38
N THR A 233 -5.70 2.96 -6.70
CA THR A 233 -6.36 2.56 -5.45
C THR A 233 -7.27 1.34 -5.65
N ALA A 234 -7.96 1.26 -6.79
CA ALA A 234 -8.81 0.12 -7.15
C ALA A 234 -8.02 -1.18 -7.38
N TYR A 235 -6.73 -1.12 -7.67
CA TYR A 235 -5.88 -2.32 -7.75
C TYR A 235 -5.85 -3.07 -6.41
N ASN A 236 -5.76 -2.33 -5.31
CA ASN A 236 -5.80 -2.85 -3.95
C ASN A 236 -7.24 -3.08 -3.45
N HIS A 237 -8.09 -2.03 -3.51
CA HIS A 237 -9.43 -2.04 -2.93
C HIS A 237 -10.46 -2.81 -3.77
N GLY A 238 -10.21 -2.95 -5.06
CA GLY A 238 -11.15 -3.47 -6.03
C GLY A 238 -12.04 -2.39 -6.66
N ARG A 239 -12.22 -2.52 -7.99
CA ARG A 239 -12.95 -1.55 -8.84
C ARG A 239 -14.35 -1.22 -8.32
N GLY A 240 -15.15 -2.25 -7.98
CA GLY A 240 -16.52 -2.03 -7.50
C GLY A 240 -16.59 -1.26 -6.18
N GLY A 241 -15.59 -1.39 -5.30
CA GLY A 241 -15.47 -0.60 -4.09
C GLY A 241 -15.17 0.87 -4.39
N MET A 242 -14.22 1.12 -5.29
CA MET A 242 -13.86 2.48 -5.71
C MET A 242 -14.97 3.18 -6.48
N GLN A 243 -15.75 2.47 -7.31
CA GLN A 243 -16.93 3.03 -7.97
C GLN A 243 -17.98 3.52 -6.95
N ARG A 244 -18.23 2.75 -5.89
CA ARG A 244 -19.14 3.19 -4.80
C ARG A 244 -18.60 4.41 -4.07
N ALA A 245 -17.29 4.44 -3.78
CA ALA A 245 -16.64 5.58 -3.15
C ALA A 245 -16.75 6.84 -4.02
N GLN A 246 -16.47 6.71 -5.32
CA GLN A 246 -16.58 7.79 -6.30
C GLN A 246 -18.00 8.31 -6.44
N GLN A 247 -19.00 7.43 -6.47
CA GLN A 247 -20.42 7.82 -6.52
C GLN A 247 -20.85 8.61 -5.29
N ALA A 248 -20.31 8.25 -4.12
CA ALA A 248 -20.68 8.90 -2.86
C ALA A 248 -19.94 10.23 -2.61
N HIS A 249 -18.68 10.35 -3.04
CA HIS A 249 -17.80 11.46 -2.65
C HIS A 249 -17.08 12.17 -3.82
N GLY A 250 -17.43 11.83 -5.08
CA GLY A 250 -16.76 12.39 -6.25
C GLY A 250 -15.41 11.73 -6.55
N SER A 251 -14.68 12.32 -7.50
CA SER A 251 -13.45 11.71 -8.06
C SER A 251 -12.17 12.13 -7.36
N ASP A 252 -12.23 13.01 -6.36
CA ASP A 252 -11.07 13.40 -5.59
C ASP A 252 -10.73 12.34 -4.54
N LEU A 253 -9.55 11.72 -4.69
CA LEU A 253 -9.11 10.64 -3.80
C LEU A 253 -8.87 11.14 -2.37
N SER A 254 -8.42 12.40 -2.19
CA SER A 254 -8.18 12.95 -0.86
C SER A 254 -9.49 13.08 -0.08
N THR A 255 -10.55 13.53 -0.74
CA THR A 255 -11.92 13.56 -0.19
C THR A 255 -12.44 12.16 0.13
N ILE A 256 -12.24 11.21 -0.77
CA ILE A 256 -12.63 9.80 -0.52
C ILE A 256 -11.92 9.25 0.72
N ILE A 257 -10.61 9.45 0.85
CA ILE A 257 -9.83 8.99 2.01
C ILE A 257 -10.36 9.61 3.30
N LYS A 258 -10.72 10.89 3.27
CA LYS A 258 -11.22 11.61 4.42
C LYS A 258 -12.62 11.16 4.84
N ASP A 259 -13.54 10.99 3.88
CA ASP A 259 -14.98 10.93 4.18
C ASP A 259 -15.61 9.56 3.92
N TYR A 260 -15.04 8.73 3.05
CA TYR A 260 -15.62 7.42 2.73
C TYR A 260 -15.32 6.38 3.81
N ARG A 261 -16.37 5.77 4.35
CA ARG A 261 -16.32 4.73 5.38
C ARG A 261 -16.96 3.42 4.88
N GLY A 262 -16.67 3.08 3.64
CA GLY A 262 -17.18 1.84 3.02
C GLY A 262 -16.57 0.58 3.65
N PRO A 263 -17.26 -0.55 3.56
CA PRO A 263 -16.72 -1.82 4.02
C PRO A 263 -15.41 -2.11 3.26
N VAL A 264 -14.40 -2.60 3.99
CA VAL A 264 -13.05 -2.94 3.51
C VAL A 264 -12.21 -1.77 2.94
N PHE A 265 -12.70 -0.52 2.94
CA PHE A 265 -11.88 0.66 2.65
C PHE A 265 -11.14 1.07 3.92
N GLY A 266 -10.11 0.30 4.28
CA GLY A 266 -9.32 0.49 5.48
C GLY A 266 -7.95 1.10 5.18
N TYR A 267 -7.06 1.01 6.18
CA TYR A 267 -5.73 1.62 6.16
C TYR A 267 -4.92 1.34 4.88
N ALA A 268 -4.85 0.09 4.44
CA ALA A 268 -4.13 -0.28 3.22
C ALA A 268 -4.69 0.45 1.98
N SER A 269 -6.01 0.45 1.78
CA SER A 269 -6.62 1.09 0.62
C SER A 269 -6.50 2.62 0.66
N MET A 270 -6.62 3.24 1.85
CA MET A 270 -6.45 4.68 2.05
C MET A 270 -5.01 5.16 1.76
N ASN A 271 -4.03 4.29 1.90
CA ASN A 271 -2.63 4.64 1.73
C ASN A 271 -2.03 4.20 0.38
N PHE A 272 -2.65 3.24 -0.31
CA PHE A 272 -2.05 2.53 -1.45
C PHE A 272 -1.52 3.45 -2.56
N TYR A 273 -2.27 4.50 -2.92
CA TYR A 273 -1.80 5.46 -3.90
C TYR A 273 -0.62 6.31 -3.38
N SER A 274 -0.67 6.73 -2.12
CA SER A 274 0.43 7.47 -1.49
C SER A 274 1.69 6.61 -1.30
N GLU A 275 1.51 5.32 -1.00
CA GLU A 275 2.60 4.33 -0.99
C GLU A 275 3.28 4.24 -2.34
N PHE A 276 2.47 4.15 -3.40
CA PHE A 276 2.98 4.10 -4.77
C PHE A 276 3.74 5.37 -5.16
N LEU A 277 3.19 6.56 -4.90
CA LEU A 277 3.89 7.81 -5.22
C LEU A 277 5.19 7.96 -4.42
N ALA A 278 5.17 7.62 -3.13
CA ALA A 278 6.38 7.58 -2.30
C ALA A 278 7.43 6.61 -2.86
N ALA A 279 7.00 5.43 -3.35
CA ALA A 279 7.90 4.46 -3.96
C ALA A 279 8.52 4.99 -5.26
N VAL A 280 7.75 5.69 -6.10
CA VAL A 280 8.25 6.32 -7.33
C VAL A 280 9.30 7.39 -7.00
N GLU A 281 9.01 8.29 -6.04
CA GLU A 281 9.95 9.34 -5.64
C GLU A 281 11.25 8.78 -5.04
N VAL A 282 11.14 7.81 -4.12
CA VAL A 282 12.31 7.17 -3.51
C VAL A 282 13.12 6.40 -4.55
N TYR A 283 12.47 5.70 -5.47
CA TYR A 283 13.15 4.98 -6.55
C TYR A 283 13.93 5.93 -7.46
N GLY A 284 13.36 7.08 -7.80
CA GLY A 284 14.03 8.09 -8.64
C GLY A 284 15.27 8.73 -7.98
N THR A 285 15.36 8.66 -6.65
CA THR A 285 16.40 9.31 -5.85
C THR A 285 17.03 8.38 -4.81
N TYR A 286 16.99 7.07 -5.05
CA TYR A 286 17.39 6.07 -4.06
C TYR A 286 18.82 6.22 -3.54
N ALA A 287 19.73 6.73 -4.39
CA ALA A 287 21.13 6.96 -3.99
C ALA A 287 21.25 7.94 -2.80
N ASN A 288 20.31 8.87 -2.65
CA ASN A 288 20.28 9.80 -1.52
C ASN A 288 19.99 9.11 -0.17
N TYR A 289 19.37 7.93 -0.21
CA TYR A 289 18.93 7.19 0.98
C TYR A 289 19.78 5.95 1.26
N PHE A 290 20.22 5.26 0.20
CA PHE A 290 20.85 3.94 0.30
C PHE A 290 22.28 3.93 -0.27
N GLY A 291 22.75 5.06 -0.83
CA GLY A 291 24.00 5.09 -1.59
C GLY A 291 23.88 4.39 -2.95
N GLU A 292 25.02 4.10 -3.56
CA GLU A 292 25.06 3.40 -4.85
C GLU A 292 24.63 1.94 -4.67
N LEU A 293 23.58 1.54 -5.40
CA LEU A 293 23.06 0.17 -5.39
C LEU A 293 23.42 -0.50 -6.73
N VAL A 294 23.93 -1.72 -6.64
CA VAL A 294 24.14 -2.58 -7.82
C VAL A 294 22.84 -3.33 -8.10
N LEU A 295 22.10 -2.88 -9.11
CA LEU A 295 20.85 -3.49 -9.51
C LEU A 295 21.09 -4.86 -10.16
N GLU A 296 20.15 -5.78 -9.97
CA GLU A 296 20.20 -7.09 -10.61
C GLU A 296 19.97 -6.94 -12.14
N LYS A 297 20.73 -7.69 -12.93
CA LYS A 297 20.63 -7.63 -14.41
C LYS A 297 19.40 -8.40 -14.89
N PRO A 298 18.75 -7.96 -15.97
CA PRO A 298 17.73 -8.73 -16.65
C PRO A 298 18.25 -10.12 -17.03
N ASN A 299 17.46 -11.16 -16.82
CA ASN A 299 17.78 -12.48 -17.37
C ASN A 299 17.78 -12.34 -18.90
N SER A 300 18.85 -12.81 -19.55
CA SER A 300 19.12 -12.67 -20.98
C SER A 300 18.20 -13.46 -21.91
N THR A 301 17.06 -13.91 -21.46
CA THR A 301 16.06 -14.62 -22.25
C THR A 301 15.11 -13.61 -22.88
N PRO A 302 15.07 -13.44 -24.21
CA PRO A 302 14.17 -12.51 -24.86
C PRO A 302 12.71 -12.92 -24.63
N VAL A 303 11.93 -12.04 -23.98
CA VAL A 303 10.48 -12.24 -23.82
C VAL A 303 9.81 -11.80 -25.14
N LYS A 304 9.25 -12.76 -25.90
CA LYS A 304 8.33 -12.42 -27.00
C LYS A 304 7.04 -11.86 -26.39
N VAL A 305 6.83 -10.58 -26.53
CA VAL A 305 5.58 -9.92 -26.17
C VAL A 305 4.51 -10.34 -27.19
N ALA A 306 3.51 -11.08 -26.74
CA ALA A 306 2.34 -11.37 -27.56
C ALA A 306 1.49 -10.09 -27.67
N ALA A 307 1.16 -9.69 -28.92
CA ALA A 307 0.27 -8.56 -29.18
C ALA A 307 -1.05 -8.69 -28.41
N ALA A 308 -1.52 -7.55 -27.87
CA ALA A 308 -2.74 -7.47 -27.07
C ALA A 308 -3.94 -8.06 -27.82
N ALA A 309 -4.49 -9.14 -27.29
CA ALA A 309 -5.77 -9.68 -27.75
C ALA A 309 -6.89 -8.75 -27.24
N LYS A 310 -7.80 -8.37 -28.16
CA LYS A 310 -9.00 -7.59 -27.85
C LYS A 310 -9.75 -8.17 -26.65
N ALA A 311 -10.19 -7.29 -25.75
CA ALA A 311 -10.98 -7.65 -24.57
C ALA A 311 -12.21 -8.50 -24.92
N PRO A 312 -12.51 -9.54 -24.16
CA PRO A 312 -13.77 -10.26 -24.35
C PRO A 312 -14.93 -9.41 -23.80
N THR A 313 -15.95 -9.26 -24.63
CA THR A 313 -17.22 -8.63 -24.27
C THR A 313 -17.86 -9.34 -23.09
N THR A 314 -18.30 -8.55 -22.14
CA THR A 314 -18.94 -8.94 -20.89
C THR A 314 -20.17 -9.82 -21.11
N SER A 315 -20.11 -11.05 -20.61
CA SER A 315 -21.32 -11.83 -20.29
C SER A 315 -21.56 -11.73 -18.77
N THR A 316 -22.73 -11.28 -18.41
CA THR A 316 -23.26 -11.10 -17.06
C THR A 316 -23.22 -12.42 -16.28
N PRO A 317 -22.69 -12.50 -15.05
CA PRO A 317 -22.79 -13.75 -14.29
C PRO A 317 -24.18 -13.92 -13.69
N SER A 318 -24.79 -15.04 -14.02
CA SER A 318 -25.99 -15.59 -13.39
C SER A 318 -25.75 -15.83 -11.90
N LYS A 319 -26.69 -15.39 -11.05
CA LYS A 319 -26.73 -15.63 -9.60
C LYS A 319 -26.85 -17.15 -9.33
N ALA A 320 -25.77 -17.76 -8.86
CA ALA A 320 -25.85 -19.04 -8.18
C ALA A 320 -25.93 -18.80 -6.67
N LYS A 321 -27.07 -19.09 -6.09
CA LYS A 321 -27.29 -19.20 -4.66
C LYS A 321 -26.62 -20.50 -4.18
N THR A 322 -25.51 -20.38 -3.47
CA THR A 322 -24.94 -21.53 -2.74
C THR A 322 -25.05 -21.24 -1.26
N THR A 323 -25.98 -21.92 -0.60
CA THR A 323 -26.09 -22.02 0.86
C THR A 323 -24.96 -22.92 1.34
N THR A 324 -23.91 -22.34 1.89
CA THR A 324 -22.83 -23.06 2.57
C THR A 324 -23.05 -22.98 4.08
N ALA A 325 -22.98 -24.12 4.77
CA ALA A 325 -23.08 -24.21 6.23
C ALA A 325 -21.94 -23.40 6.90
N ALA A 326 -22.27 -22.67 7.98
CA ALA A 326 -21.30 -21.91 8.74
C ALA A 326 -20.25 -22.84 9.35
N SER A 327 -18.98 -22.57 9.13
CA SER A 327 -17.84 -23.24 9.79
C SER A 327 -17.33 -22.40 10.97
N LYS A 328 -16.55 -23.02 11.87
CA LYS A 328 -15.95 -22.33 13.04
C LYS A 328 -14.47 -22.05 12.74
N TYR A 329 -14.03 -20.84 13.05
CA TYR A 329 -12.64 -20.43 12.99
C TYR A 329 -12.15 -19.96 14.36
N GLN A 330 -11.03 -20.50 14.83
CA GLN A 330 -10.38 -20.02 16.04
C GLN A 330 -9.36 -18.94 15.70
N VAL A 331 -9.59 -17.74 16.23
CA VAL A 331 -8.72 -16.56 16.04
C VAL A 331 -7.33 -16.88 16.59
N LYS A 332 -6.30 -16.64 15.78
CA LYS A 332 -4.90 -16.80 16.16
C LYS A 332 -4.32 -15.47 16.64
N LYS A 333 -3.21 -15.54 17.37
CA LYS A 333 -2.47 -14.33 17.78
C LYS A 333 -2.02 -13.56 16.53
N GLY A 334 -2.44 -12.28 16.45
CA GLY A 334 -2.15 -11.39 15.34
C GLY A 334 -3.21 -11.37 14.23
N ASP A 335 -4.27 -12.20 14.29
CA ASP A 335 -5.39 -12.08 13.36
C ASP A 335 -6.18 -10.80 13.62
N THR A 336 -6.62 -10.16 12.57
CA THR A 336 -7.61 -9.08 12.59
C THR A 336 -8.94 -9.58 12.04
N LEU A 337 -10.03 -8.94 12.41
CA LEU A 337 -11.36 -9.30 11.88
C LEU A 337 -11.41 -9.15 10.36
N TRP A 338 -10.62 -8.22 9.81
CA TRP A 338 -10.43 -8.03 8.37
C TRP A 338 -9.76 -9.25 7.70
N GLU A 339 -8.65 -9.74 8.26
CA GLU A 339 -7.94 -10.91 7.74
C GLU A 339 -8.80 -12.16 7.78
N VAL A 340 -9.58 -12.34 8.87
CA VAL A 340 -10.53 -13.44 8.97
C VAL A 340 -11.63 -13.30 7.92
N ALA A 341 -12.19 -12.11 7.73
CA ALA A 341 -13.20 -11.86 6.71
C ALA A 341 -12.67 -12.16 5.30
N GLN A 342 -11.46 -11.70 4.98
CA GLN A 342 -10.79 -11.98 3.70
C GLN A 342 -10.53 -13.48 3.50
N ARG A 343 -10.07 -14.17 4.53
CA ARG A 343 -9.77 -15.62 4.47
C ARG A 343 -10.99 -16.45 4.10
N PHE A 344 -12.16 -16.04 4.56
CA PHE A 344 -13.41 -16.78 4.35
C PHE A 344 -14.32 -16.17 3.28
N GLY A 345 -13.80 -15.17 2.50
CA GLY A 345 -14.53 -14.57 1.39
C GLY A 345 -15.81 -13.85 1.81
N THR A 346 -15.80 -13.28 3.02
CA THR A 346 -16.93 -12.54 3.60
C THR A 346 -16.53 -11.09 3.90
N SER A 347 -17.49 -10.23 4.24
CA SER A 347 -17.21 -8.88 4.70
C SER A 347 -17.05 -8.84 6.23
N ILE A 348 -16.31 -7.84 6.74
CA ILE A 348 -16.21 -7.58 8.19
C ILE A 348 -17.61 -7.46 8.79
N ARG A 349 -18.49 -6.71 8.13
CA ARG A 349 -19.86 -6.50 8.57
C ARG A 349 -20.64 -7.82 8.68
N SER A 350 -20.57 -8.66 7.64
CA SER A 350 -21.23 -9.98 7.66
C SER A 350 -20.65 -10.89 8.73
N LEU A 351 -19.33 -10.82 8.98
CA LEU A 351 -18.67 -11.58 10.01
C LEU A 351 -19.06 -11.09 11.41
N MET A 352 -19.17 -9.77 11.60
CA MET A 352 -19.66 -9.16 12.84
C MET A 352 -21.12 -9.52 13.11
N GLU A 353 -22.00 -9.38 12.11
CA GLU A 353 -23.42 -9.74 12.21
C GLU A 353 -23.60 -11.22 12.55
N LEU A 354 -22.85 -12.11 11.85
CA LEU A 354 -22.90 -13.56 12.10
C LEU A 354 -22.46 -13.95 13.52
N ASN A 355 -21.52 -13.19 14.09
CA ASN A 355 -20.95 -13.44 15.42
C ASN A 355 -21.49 -12.51 16.51
N LYS A 356 -22.44 -11.63 16.19
CA LYS A 356 -23.04 -10.64 17.11
C LYS A 356 -21.98 -9.77 17.80
N LEU A 357 -20.94 -9.36 17.02
CA LEU A 357 -19.91 -8.48 17.53
C LEU A 357 -20.35 -7.01 17.39
N ASN A 358 -20.20 -6.24 18.46
CA ASN A 358 -20.51 -4.82 18.49
C ASN A 358 -19.33 -3.96 18.07
N GLU A 359 -18.10 -4.52 18.05
CA GLU A 359 -16.86 -3.87 17.69
C GLU A 359 -15.97 -4.81 16.85
N SER A 360 -14.99 -4.25 16.16
CA SER A 360 -14.08 -5.03 15.30
C SER A 360 -12.94 -5.70 16.06
N ALA A 361 -12.83 -5.49 17.38
CA ALA A 361 -11.83 -6.13 18.22
C ALA A 361 -12.12 -7.62 18.37
N ILE A 362 -11.13 -8.46 18.09
CA ILE A 362 -11.16 -9.91 18.31
C ILE A 362 -9.90 -10.36 19.06
N TYR A 363 -10.00 -11.44 19.79
CA TYR A 363 -8.94 -11.90 20.68
C TYR A 363 -8.44 -13.29 20.28
N ALA A 364 -7.14 -13.55 20.46
CA ALA A 364 -6.56 -14.87 20.24
C ALA A 364 -7.29 -15.94 21.07
N GLY A 365 -7.70 -17.04 20.42
CA GLY A 365 -8.51 -18.09 21.02
C GLY A 365 -10.02 -17.92 20.85
N GLN A 366 -10.51 -16.74 20.48
CA GLN A 366 -11.92 -16.50 20.20
C GLN A 366 -12.39 -17.37 19.02
N ILE A 367 -13.60 -17.94 19.13
CA ILE A 367 -14.20 -18.73 18.05
C ILE A 367 -15.17 -17.86 17.29
N LEU A 368 -14.94 -17.70 15.98
CA LEU A 368 -15.82 -17.00 15.06
C LEU A 368 -16.55 -18.00 14.17
N LEU A 369 -17.83 -17.78 13.96
CA LEU A 369 -18.57 -18.41 12.86
C LEU A 369 -18.18 -17.75 11.56
N VAL A 370 -17.81 -18.57 10.56
CA VAL A 370 -17.38 -18.12 9.23
C VAL A 370 -18.15 -18.90 8.17
N LYS A 371 -18.44 -18.24 7.02
CA LYS A 371 -19.15 -18.88 5.91
C LYS A 371 -18.16 -19.44 4.90
#